data_deed0d5ebdaeaf44ad24936a3ca2fd93
#
_entry.id   deed0d5ebdaeaf44ad24936a3ca2fd93
#
_cell.length_a   1.000
_cell.length_b   1.000
_cell.length_c   1.000
_cell.angle_alpha   90.00
_cell.angle_beta   90.00
_cell.angle_gamma   90.00
#
_symmetry.space_group_name_H-M   'P 1'
#
loop_
_entity.id
_entity.type
_entity.pdbx_description
1 polymer ?
#
loop_
_entity_poly.entity_id
_entity_poly.type
_entity_poly.pdbx_seq_one_letter_code
_entity_poly.pdbx_strand_id
1 'polypeptide(L)'
;VVYSSTAKMAYDAHTARSTAHFLRQQLLILFVCVPLIIIVHKINSRIYNHLALVAYAGSVLLTLAVYFIGATTNGAARWIPLGPFQFQPSEALKVATVLFLARQLAGRQSKIDKIRIVPSLKFWTWRSSREQRRIWREGTWPILMPVVVSCAVIFPAHTSSAVLVFMASWVMMLIGRVRLGELVKLIGLACIGIVFIMTLNLGRSETAEGRVSTWIHLWTRSQTEKPIEHLTDTERSMIAIHNGGILGEGAGQSAMRVEMIHPESDYAYAFFVEEYGIVLALALLMLYLW
;
A
#
# COMPACT_ATOMS: atom_id res chain seq x y z
N VAL A 1 20.40 7.67 -7.87
CA VAL A 1 19.65 7.55 -6.61
C VAL A 1 20.14 6.33 -5.83
N VAL A 2 19.93 5.07 -6.29
CA VAL A 2 20.31 3.85 -5.54
C VAL A 2 21.78 3.87 -5.09
N TYR A 3 22.71 4.21 -5.98
CA TYR A 3 24.14 4.28 -5.65
C TYR A 3 24.44 5.32 -4.57
N SER A 4 23.81 6.46 -4.65
CA SER A 4 24.03 7.58 -3.72
C SER A 4 23.34 7.32 -2.37
N SER A 5 22.08 6.87 -2.37
CA SER A 5 21.31 6.61 -1.13
C SER A 5 21.85 5.46 -0.29
N THR A 6 22.47 4.45 -0.92
CA THR A 6 23.05 3.30 -0.21
C THR A 6 24.49 3.54 0.28
N ALA A 7 25.06 4.74 0.07
CA ALA A 7 26.42 5.04 0.50
C ALA A 7 26.59 4.91 2.03
N LYS A 8 25.59 5.35 2.83
CA LYS A 8 25.60 5.18 4.29
C LYS A 8 25.74 3.71 4.69
N MET A 9 24.92 2.83 4.10
CA MET A 9 24.96 1.39 4.37
C MET A 9 26.30 0.74 4.00
N ALA A 10 27.00 1.29 3.00
CA ALA A 10 28.29 0.79 2.59
C ALA A 10 29.41 1.17 3.56
N TYR A 11 29.27 2.29 4.26
CA TYR A 11 30.25 2.77 5.25
C TYR A 11 30.03 2.20 6.64
N ASP A 12 28.84 1.64 6.94
CA ASP A 12 28.59 0.99 8.21
C ASP A 12 29.50 -0.25 8.36
N ALA A 13 30.32 -0.24 9.41
CA ALA A 13 31.36 -1.24 9.67
C ALA A 13 30.84 -2.71 9.74
N HIS A 14 29.55 -2.89 9.98
CA HIS A 14 28.92 -4.22 10.08
C HIS A 14 28.52 -4.84 8.74
N THR A 15 28.42 -4.06 7.66
CA THR A 15 27.95 -4.57 6.36
C THR A 15 29.09 -4.86 5.37
N ALA A 16 30.25 -4.25 5.50
CA ALA A 16 31.46 -4.43 4.65
C ALA A 16 31.18 -4.55 3.14
N ARG A 17 30.05 -4.03 2.66
CA ARG A 17 29.58 -4.14 1.27
C ARG A 17 29.76 -2.79 0.57
N SER A 18 30.33 -2.83 -0.63
CA SER A 18 30.48 -1.62 -1.44
C SER A 18 29.12 -1.13 -1.98
N THR A 19 28.97 0.17 -2.21
CA THR A 19 27.81 0.77 -2.91
C THR A 19 27.53 0.11 -4.26
N ALA A 20 28.59 -0.34 -4.95
CA ALA A 20 28.49 -1.09 -6.19
C ALA A 20 27.78 -2.45 -6.03
N HIS A 21 27.84 -3.07 -4.85
CA HIS A 21 27.13 -4.32 -4.57
C HIS A 21 25.61 -4.09 -4.61
N PHE A 22 25.12 -3.05 -3.96
CA PHE A 22 23.68 -2.72 -3.95
C PHE A 22 23.18 -2.34 -5.36
N LEU A 23 23.97 -1.57 -6.10
CA LEU A 23 23.65 -1.23 -7.49
C LEU A 23 23.56 -2.47 -8.37
N ARG A 24 24.53 -3.39 -8.27
CA ARG A 24 24.54 -4.66 -9.02
C ARG A 24 23.34 -5.53 -8.68
N GLN A 25 22.98 -5.63 -7.40
CA GLN A 25 21.81 -6.37 -6.96
C GLN A 25 20.52 -5.79 -7.55
N GLN A 26 20.38 -4.47 -7.55
CA GLN A 26 19.23 -3.78 -8.13
C GLN A 26 19.13 -3.99 -9.65
N LEU A 27 20.25 -3.90 -10.36
CA LEU A 27 20.30 -4.16 -11.80
C LEU A 27 19.93 -5.62 -12.14
N LEU A 28 20.37 -6.59 -11.34
CA LEU A 28 19.97 -7.99 -11.53
C LEU A 28 18.46 -8.18 -11.34
N ILE A 29 17.88 -7.55 -10.31
CA ILE A 29 16.43 -7.59 -10.08
C ILE A 29 15.69 -6.98 -11.27
N LEU A 30 16.11 -5.81 -11.77
CA LEU A 30 15.53 -5.17 -12.95
C LEU A 30 15.62 -6.06 -14.18
N PHE A 31 16.79 -6.68 -14.41
CA PHE A 31 17.00 -7.59 -15.54
C PHE A 31 16.06 -8.79 -15.54
N VAL A 32 15.66 -9.27 -14.37
CA VAL A 32 14.68 -10.36 -14.22
C VAL A 32 13.24 -9.83 -14.31
N CYS A 33 12.95 -8.70 -13.66
CA CYS A 33 11.59 -8.18 -13.58
C CYS A 33 11.07 -7.66 -14.91
N VAL A 34 11.89 -6.99 -15.74
CA VAL A 34 11.44 -6.43 -17.03
C VAL A 34 10.94 -7.51 -18.00
N PRO A 35 11.69 -8.61 -18.28
CA PRO A 35 11.15 -9.71 -19.08
C PRO A 35 9.89 -10.34 -18.46
N LEU A 36 9.83 -10.49 -17.13
CA LEU A 36 8.66 -11.03 -16.44
C LEU A 36 7.42 -10.17 -16.68
N ILE A 37 7.54 -8.84 -16.60
CA ILE A 37 6.44 -7.92 -16.88
C ILE A 37 5.95 -8.09 -18.33
N ILE A 38 6.87 -8.19 -19.30
CA ILE A 38 6.52 -8.41 -20.71
C ILE A 38 5.78 -9.74 -20.90
N ILE A 39 6.24 -10.81 -20.25
CA ILE A 39 5.59 -12.12 -20.30
C ILE A 39 4.17 -12.03 -19.72
N VAL A 40 4.04 -11.47 -18.52
CA VAL A 40 2.75 -11.30 -17.83
C VAL A 40 1.79 -10.46 -18.66
N HIS A 41 2.28 -9.39 -19.32
CA HIS A 41 1.46 -8.55 -20.17
C HIS A 41 0.90 -9.30 -21.41
N LYS A 42 1.65 -10.25 -21.95
CA LYS A 42 1.23 -11.06 -23.12
C LYS A 42 0.26 -12.19 -22.79
N ILE A 43 0.05 -12.51 -21.51
CA ILE A 43 -0.88 -13.57 -21.09
C ILE A 43 -2.32 -13.12 -21.37
N ASN A 44 -3.10 -14.02 -21.99
CA ASN A 44 -4.51 -13.75 -22.30
C ASN A 44 -5.34 -13.56 -21.00
N SER A 45 -6.18 -12.52 -21.00
CA SER A 45 -7.07 -12.18 -19.88
C SER A 45 -7.99 -13.34 -19.43
N ARG A 46 -8.29 -14.30 -20.31
CA ARG A 46 -9.06 -15.50 -19.96
C ARG A 46 -8.36 -16.36 -18.91
N ILE A 47 -7.03 -16.47 -18.97
CA ILE A 47 -6.23 -17.24 -18.01
C ILE A 47 -6.31 -16.57 -16.65
N TYR A 48 -6.18 -15.25 -16.59
CA TYR A 48 -6.34 -14.48 -15.34
C TYR A 48 -7.73 -14.68 -14.72
N ASN A 49 -8.78 -14.72 -15.55
CA ASN A 49 -10.13 -14.97 -15.07
C ASN A 49 -10.29 -16.35 -14.40
N HIS A 50 -9.68 -17.40 -14.96
CA HIS A 50 -9.71 -18.74 -14.35
C HIS A 50 -8.87 -18.83 -13.07
N LEU A 51 -7.67 -18.24 -13.10
CA LEU A 51 -6.75 -18.25 -11.98
C LEU A 51 -7.17 -17.34 -10.81
N ALA A 52 -7.99 -16.32 -11.05
CA ALA A 52 -8.34 -15.30 -10.06
C ALA A 52 -8.87 -15.86 -8.74
N LEU A 53 -9.73 -16.91 -8.79
CA LEU A 53 -10.28 -17.53 -7.58
C LEU A 53 -9.19 -18.30 -6.81
N VAL A 54 -8.39 -19.09 -7.53
CA VAL A 54 -7.34 -19.93 -6.92
C VAL A 54 -6.25 -19.04 -6.35
N ALA A 55 -5.83 -18.01 -7.09
CA ALA A 55 -4.84 -17.04 -6.64
C ALA A 55 -5.33 -16.30 -5.39
N TYR A 56 -6.61 -15.88 -5.37
CA TYR A 56 -7.19 -15.19 -4.23
C TYR A 56 -7.25 -16.11 -2.99
N ALA A 57 -7.85 -17.30 -3.12
CA ALA A 57 -7.95 -18.23 -2.01
C ALA A 57 -6.58 -18.66 -1.48
N GLY A 58 -5.63 -18.97 -2.37
CA GLY A 58 -4.26 -19.32 -2.01
C GLY A 58 -3.53 -18.17 -1.29
N SER A 59 -3.67 -16.93 -1.78
CA SER A 59 -3.07 -15.76 -1.13
C SER A 59 -3.69 -15.45 0.24
N VAL A 60 -5.00 -15.63 0.42
CA VAL A 60 -5.65 -15.50 1.73
C VAL A 60 -5.10 -16.55 2.70
N LEU A 61 -5.03 -17.82 2.29
CA LEU A 61 -4.51 -18.90 3.13
C LEU A 61 -3.03 -18.67 3.49
N LEU A 62 -2.20 -18.26 2.52
CA LEU A 62 -0.79 -17.93 2.77
C LEU A 62 -0.64 -16.76 3.73
N THR A 63 -1.46 -15.71 3.58
CA THR A 63 -1.40 -14.55 4.49
C THR A 63 -1.85 -14.95 5.90
N LEU A 64 -2.84 -15.81 6.05
CA LEU A 64 -3.22 -16.36 7.36
C LEU A 64 -2.10 -17.26 7.94
N ALA A 65 -1.46 -18.09 7.11
CA ALA A 65 -0.38 -18.96 7.56
C ALA A 65 0.81 -18.18 8.13
N VAL A 66 1.09 -16.98 7.62
CA VAL A 66 2.18 -16.12 8.15
C VAL A 66 2.01 -15.79 9.63
N TYR A 67 0.80 -15.67 10.14
CA TYR A 67 0.57 -15.41 11.55
C TYR A 67 1.07 -16.55 12.46
N PHE A 68 1.19 -17.76 11.92
CA PHE A 68 1.65 -18.94 12.66
C PHE A 68 3.11 -19.29 12.38
N ILE A 69 3.61 -19.02 11.17
CA ILE A 69 4.91 -19.50 10.69
C ILE A 69 5.87 -18.34 10.39
N GLY A 70 5.37 -17.11 10.28
CA GLY A 70 6.12 -15.97 9.80
C GLY A 70 7.17 -15.44 10.77
N ALA A 71 8.27 -14.94 10.22
CA ALA A 71 9.26 -14.19 10.98
C ALA A 71 8.68 -12.85 11.43
N THR A 72 8.83 -12.54 12.70
CA THR A 72 8.42 -11.28 13.29
C THR A 72 9.45 -10.19 12.97
N THR A 73 9.04 -9.18 12.20
CA THR A 73 9.83 -7.99 11.95
C THR A 73 9.04 -6.77 12.44
N ASN A 74 9.65 -5.96 13.29
CA ASN A 74 9.00 -4.78 13.90
C ASN A 74 7.69 -5.13 14.64
N GLY A 75 7.66 -6.25 15.38
CA GLY A 75 6.54 -6.66 16.21
C GLY A 75 5.34 -7.28 15.45
N ALA A 76 5.48 -7.59 14.16
CA ALA A 76 4.44 -8.30 13.41
C ALA A 76 5.04 -9.36 12.49
N ALA A 77 4.41 -10.55 12.46
CA ALA A 77 4.74 -11.60 11.52
C ALA A 77 4.23 -11.21 10.12
N ARG A 78 5.14 -10.98 9.18
CA ARG A 78 4.80 -10.49 7.83
C ARG A 78 5.49 -11.22 6.71
N TRP A 79 6.65 -11.81 7.00
CA TRP A 79 7.56 -12.34 6.01
C TRP A 79 7.72 -13.84 6.16
N ILE A 80 7.72 -14.55 5.03
CA ILE A 80 8.12 -15.95 4.95
C ILE A 80 9.56 -15.96 4.44
N PRO A 81 10.53 -16.45 5.23
CA PRO A 81 11.90 -16.60 4.77
C PRO A 81 11.97 -17.75 3.75
N LEU A 82 12.38 -17.46 2.53
CA LEU A 82 12.61 -18.41 1.46
C LEU A 82 14.12 -18.44 1.12
N GLY A 83 14.93 -18.91 2.03
CA GLY A 83 16.39 -18.86 1.89
C GLY A 83 16.92 -17.42 1.87
N PRO A 84 17.58 -16.98 0.77
CA PRO A 84 18.12 -15.63 0.67
C PRO A 84 17.06 -14.56 0.42
N PHE A 85 15.82 -14.95 0.09
CA PHE A 85 14.70 -14.06 -0.20
C PHE A 85 13.68 -14.07 0.92
N GLN A 86 12.99 -12.95 1.07
CA GLN A 86 11.84 -12.84 1.96
C GLN A 86 10.59 -12.60 1.11
N PHE A 87 9.58 -13.41 1.30
CA PHE A 87 8.31 -13.28 0.61
C PHE A 87 7.24 -12.75 1.55
N GLN A 88 6.53 -11.71 1.12
CA GLN A 88 5.42 -11.13 1.86
C GLN A 88 4.09 -11.51 1.20
N PRO A 89 3.33 -12.48 1.75
CA PRO A 89 2.09 -12.95 1.13
C PRO A 89 1.01 -11.89 0.96
N SER A 90 0.98 -10.87 1.80
CA SER A 90 0.04 -9.75 1.65
C SER A 90 0.23 -8.97 0.35
N GLU A 91 1.44 -8.97 -0.25
CA GLU A 91 1.67 -8.36 -1.57
C GLU A 91 0.95 -9.15 -2.68
N ALA A 92 1.07 -10.48 -2.63
CA ALA A 92 0.33 -11.34 -3.54
C ALA A 92 -1.19 -11.23 -3.34
N LEU A 93 -1.65 -11.11 -2.08
CA LEU A 93 -3.07 -10.94 -1.77
C LEU A 93 -3.64 -9.63 -2.32
N LYS A 94 -2.88 -8.52 -2.30
CA LYS A 94 -3.31 -7.25 -2.92
C LYS A 94 -3.63 -7.43 -4.40
N VAL A 95 -2.72 -8.03 -5.15
CA VAL A 95 -2.89 -8.29 -6.60
C VAL A 95 -4.05 -9.27 -6.83
N ALA A 96 -4.08 -10.36 -6.09
CA ALA A 96 -5.12 -11.38 -6.20
C ALA A 96 -6.52 -10.83 -5.89
N THR A 97 -6.63 -9.90 -4.93
CA THR A 97 -7.90 -9.22 -4.61
C THR A 97 -8.40 -8.39 -5.79
N VAL A 98 -7.52 -7.62 -6.42
CA VAL A 98 -7.86 -6.81 -7.61
C VAL A 98 -8.32 -7.71 -8.76
N LEU A 99 -7.58 -8.79 -9.05
CA LEU A 99 -7.93 -9.74 -10.09
C LEU A 99 -9.28 -10.43 -9.83
N PHE A 100 -9.51 -10.88 -8.60
CA PHE A 100 -10.74 -11.55 -8.23
C PHE A 100 -11.93 -10.58 -8.22
N LEU A 101 -11.74 -9.36 -7.76
CA LEU A 101 -12.76 -8.30 -7.80
C LEU A 101 -13.12 -7.93 -9.24
N ALA A 102 -12.14 -7.80 -10.14
CA ALA A 102 -12.36 -7.56 -11.56
C ALA A 102 -13.25 -8.66 -12.19
N ARG A 103 -12.94 -9.91 -11.89
CA ARG A 103 -13.76 -11.06 -12.31
C ARG A 103 -15.21 -10.96 -11.79
N GLN A 104 -15.39 -10.61 -10.51
CA GLN A 104 -16.71 -10.50 -9.90
C GLN A 104 -17.52 -9.37 -10.53
N LEU A 105 -16.89 -8.22 -10.79
CA LEU A 105 -17.52 -7.07 -11.44
C LEU A 105 -17.92 -7.41 -12.88
N ALA A 106 -17.01 -7.99 -13.67
CA ALA A 106 -17.28 -8.39 -15.06
C ALA A 106 -18.45 -9.38 -15.16
N GLY A 107 -18.49 -10.40 -14.29
CA GLY A 107 -19.57 -11.39 -14.29
C GLY A 107 -20.94 -10.86 -13.83
N ARG A 108 -20.99 -9.65 -13.26
CA ARG A 108 -22.22 -9.03 -12.73
C ARG A 108 -22.58 -7.71 -13.39
N GLN A 109 -21.94 -7.36 -14.49
CA GLN A 109 -22.13 -6.08 -15.17
C GLN A 109 -23.61 -5.74 -15.44
N SER A 110 -24.42 -6.73 -15.81
CA SER A 110 -25.86 -6.54 -16.06
C SER A 110 -26.71 -6.25 -14.80
N LYS A 111 -26.16 -6.49 -13.61
CA LYS A 111 -26.85 -6.31 -12.32
C LYS A 111 -26.25 -5.16 -11.49
N ILE A 112 -25.20 -4.53 -11.97
CA ILE A 112 -24.42 -3.52 -11.22
C ILE A 112 -25.28 -2.34 -10.76
N ASP A 113 -26.19 -1.87 -11.58
CA ASP A 113 -27.10 -0.76 -11.24
C ASP A 113 -28.04 -1.07 -10.07
N LYS A 114 -28.27 -2.35 -9.78
CA LYS A 114 -29.13 -2.81 -8.68
C LYS A 114 -28.36 -3.08 -7.38
N ILE A 115 -27.03 -3.00 -7.42
CA ILE A 115 -26.18 -3.27 -6.26
C ILE A 115 -26.39 -2.18 -5.21
N ARG A 116 -26.64 -2.62 -3.97
CA ARG A 116 -26.70 -1.78 -2.77
C ARG A 116 -25.72 -2.30 -1.75
N ILE A 117 -24.70 -1.52 -1.47
CA ILE A 117 -23.60 -1.87 -0.54
C ILE A 117 -24.14 -1.88 0.90
N VAL A 118 -24.90 -0.84 1.25
CA VAL A 118 -25.55 -0.80 2.56
C VAL A 118 -27.00 -1.27 2.40
N PRO A 119 -27.39 -2.37 3.07
CA PRO A 119 -28.77 -2.81 3.07
C PRO A 119 -29.67 -1.68 3.63
N SER A 120 -30.81 -1.46 3.03
CA SER A 120 -31.76 -0.53 3.61
C SER A 120 -32.19 -1.00 5.01
N LEU A 121 -32.54 -0.09 5.91
CA LEU A 121 -33.04 -0.42 7.25
C LEU A 121 -34.17 -1.49 7.22
N LYS A 122 -34.91 -1.57 6.13
CA LYS A 122 -35.93 -2.60 5.86
C LYS A 122 -35.34 -4.01 5.67
N PHE A 123 -34.02 -4.16 5.46
CA PHE A 123 -33.37 -5.47 5.35
C PHE A 123 -33.33 -6.21 6.69
N TRP A 124 -33.17 -5.49 7.79
CA TRP A 124 -33.14 -6.03 9.16
C TRP A 124 -34.53 -6.35 9.70
N THR A 125 -35.57 -5.79 9.10
CA THR A 125 -36.94 -6.17 9.45
C THR A 125 -37.33 -7.47 8.71
N TRP A 126 -38.07 -8.35 9.36
CA TRP A 126 -38.61 -9.60 8.79
C TRP A 126 -39.41 -9.38 7.50
N ARG A 127 -39.74 -8.15 7.17
CA ARG A 127 -40.46 -7.68 6.00
C ARG A 127 -39.59 -7.41 4.77
N SER A 128 -38.29 -7.72 4.79
CA SER A 128 -37.44 -7.58 3.61
C SER A 128 -37.92 -8.43 2.48
N SER A 129 -38.19 -7.85 1.32
CA SER A 129 -38.68 -8.61 0.16
C SER A 129 -37.63 -9.66 -0.24
N ARG A 130 -38.06 -10.83 -0.65
CA ARG A 130 -37.18 -11.93 -1.15
C ARG A 130 -36.24 -11.41 -2.24
N GLU A 131 -36.66 -10.44 -3.03
CA GLU A 131 -35.91 -9.79 -4.08
C GLU A 131 -34.74 -8.97 -3.54
N GLN A 132 -34.87 -8.20 -2.46
CA GLN A 132 -33.77 -7.44 -1.85
C GLN A 132 -32.68 -8.35 -1.29
N ARG A 133 -33.07 -9.48 -0.65
CA ARG A 133 -32.12 -10.49 -0.17
C ARG A 133 -31.37 -11.16 -1.33
N ARG A 134 -32.07 -11.40 -2.44
CA ARG A 134 -31.45 -11.96 -3.65
C ARG A 134 -30.45 -11.00 -4.28
N ILE A 135 -30.81 -9.73 -4.43
CA ILE A 135 -29.89 -8.69 -4.96
C ILE A 135 -28.64 -8.57 -4.07
N TRP A 136 -28.82 -8.57 -2.76
CA TRP A 136 -27.69 -8.47 -1.84
C TRP A 136 -26.80 -9.71 -1.89
N ARG A 137 -27.38 -10.92 -1.87
CA ARG A 137 -26.63 -12.18 -1.88
C ARG A 137 -25.96 -12.47 -3.21
N GLU A 138 -26.61 -12.18 -4.35
CA GLU A 138 -26.08 -12.49 -5.67
C GLU A 138 -25.26 -11.35 -6.28
N GLY A 139 -25.53 -10.10 -5.90
CA GLY A 139 -24.88 -8.90 -6.43
C GLY A 139 -23.83 -8.34 -5.49
N THR A 140 -24.27 -7.84 -4.32
CA THR A 140 -23.43 -7.04 -3.41
C THR A 140 -22.39 -7.89 -2.69
N TRP A 141 -22.81 -9.00 -2.08
CA TRP A 141 -21.93 -9.84 -1.26
C TRP A 141 -20.70 -10.36 -2.00
N PRO A 142 -20.81 -10.92 -3.22
CA PRO A 142 -19.64 -11.42 -3.94
C PRO A 142 -18.64 -10.34 -4.36
N ILE A 143 -19.04 -9.06 -4.39
CA ILE A 143 -18.17 -7.93 -4.67
C ILE A 143 -17.50 -7.42 -3.39
N LEU A 144 -18.24 -7.34 -2.29
CA LEU A 144 -17.72 -6.85 -1.01
C LEU A 144 -16.86 -7.88 -0.26
N MET A 145 -17.24 -9.14 -0.33
CA MET A 145 -16.57 -10.22 0.41
C MET A 145 -15.06 -10.27 0.18
N PRO A 146 -14.54 -10.24 -1.07
CA PRO A 146 -13.10 -10.26 -1.27
C PRO A 146 -12.40 -9.04 -0.65
N VAL A 147 -13.02 -7.89 -0.68
CA VAL A 147 -12.46 -6.66 -0.10
C VAL A 147 -12.43 -6.76 1.43
N VAL A 148 -13.54 -7.13 2.04
CA VAL A 148 -13.67 -7.26 3.49
C VAL A 148 -12.72 -8.31 4.04
N VAL A 149 -12.66 -9.49 3.42
CA VAL A 149 -11.77 -10.58 3.85
C VAL A 149 -10.31 -10.17 3.72
N SER A 150 -9.91 -9.57 2.57
CA SER A 150 -8.53 -9.13 2.38
C SER A 150 -8.14 -8.05 3.38
N CYS A 151 -8.99 -7.05 3.59
CA CYS A 151 -8.73 -6.01 4.58
C CYS A 151 -8.65 -6.59 6.00
N ALA A 152 -9.56 -7.48 6.39
CA ALA A 152 -9.57 -8.10 7.71
C ALA A 152 -8.32 -8.95 7.98
N VAL A 153 -7.84 -9.68 6.95
CA VAL A 153 -6.65 -10.52 7.08
C VAL A 153 -5.36 -9.68 7.10
N ILE A 154 -5.27 -8.61 6.32
CA ILE A 154 -4.06 -7.76 6.26
C ILE A 154 -3.98 -6.78 7.43
N PHE A 155 -5.11 -6.28 7.91
CA PHE A 155 -5.19 -5.17 8.87
C PHE A 155 -4.35 -5.37 10.13
N PRO A 156 -4.36 -6.53 10.83
CA PRO A 156 -3.62 -6.72 12.09
C PRO A 156 -2.11 -6.60 11.90
N ALA A 157 -1.59 -7.05 10.76
CA ALA A 157 -0.16 -7.01 10.47
C ALA A 157 0.28 -5.68 9.84
N HIS A 158 -0.56 -5.07 8.99
CA HIS A 158 -0.17 -3.93 8.16
C HIS A 158 -1.36 -3.03 7.80
N THR A 159 -1.72 -2.11 8.69
CA THR A 159 -2.87 -1.21 8.51
C THR A 159 -2.81 -0.41 7.21
N SER A 160 -1.65 0.14 6.82
CA SER A 160 -1.51 0.93 5.58
C SER A 160 -1.74 0.08 4.32
N SER A 161 -1.32 -1.19 4.32
CA SER A 161 -1.60 -2.11 3.20
C SER A 161 -3.09 -2.46 3.10
N ALA A 162 -3.78 -2.58 4.23
CA ALA A 162 -5.24 -2.79 4.23
C ALA A 162 -5.99 -1.58 3.64
N VAL A 163 -5.58 -0.35 4.01
CA VAL A 163 -6.13 0.87 3.42
C VAL A 163 -5.87 0.93 1.92
N LEU A 164 -4.67 0.56 1.47
CA LEU A 164 -4.31 0.53 0.05
C LEU A 164 -5.18 -0.47 -0.73
N VAL A 165 -5.40 -1.69 -0.19
CA VAL A 165 -6.31 -2.68 -0.81
C VAL A 165 -7.74 -2.14 -0.88
N PHE A 166 -8.21 -1.48 0.18
CA PHE A 166 -9.53 -0.86 0.19
C PHE A 166 -9.65 0.21 -0.90
N MET A 167 -8.69 1.13 -0.99
CA MET A 167 -8.67 2.20 -1.99
C MET A 167 -8.60 1.65 -3.42
N ALA A 168 -7.72 0.68 -3.69
CA ALA A 168 -7.63 0.03 -4.99
C ALA A 168 -8.96 -0.66 -5.37
N SER A 169 -9.58 -1.35 -4.41
CA SER A 169 -10.88 -2.00 -4.60
C SER A 169 -12.00 -0.99 -4.85
N TRP A 170 -11.96 0.15 -4.15
CA TRP A 170 -12.91 1.24 -4.34
C TRP A 170 -12.81 1.85 -5.75
N VAL A 171 -11.58 2.13 -6.22
CA VAL A 171 -11.34 2.60 -7.59
C VAL A 171 -11.80 1.57 -8.62
N MET A 172 -11.54 0.28 -8.38
CA MET A 172 -12.02 -0.80 -9.26
C MET A 172 -13.56 -0.86 -9.33
N MET A 173 -14.25 -0.65 -8.21
CA MET A 173 -15.72 -0.59 -8.20
C MET A 173 -16.23 0.67 -8.94
N LEU A 174 -15.52 1.80 -8.85
CA LEU A 174 -15.81 3.01 -9.61
C LEU A 174 -15.69 2.77 -11.12
N ILE A 175 -14.60 2.18 -11.57
CA ILE A 175 -14.38 1.78 -12.97
C ILE A 175 -15.45 0.76 -13.40
N GLY A 176 -15.82 -0.15 -12.51
CA GLY A 176 -16.88 -1.14 -12.70
C GLY A 176 -18.29 -0.56 -12.79
N ARG A 177 -18.46 0.77 -12.71
CA ARG A 177 -19.74 1.51 -12.78
C ARG A 177 -20.70 1.23 -11.61
N VAL A 178 -20.16 0.91 -10.44
CA VAL A 178 -20.98 0.90 -9.23
C VAL A 178 -21.45 2.32 -8.93
N ARG A 179 -22.67 2.50 -8.48
CA ARG A 179 -23.26 3.81 -8.20
C ARG A 179 -22.41 4.60 -7.19
N LEU A 180 -22.06 5.84 -7.52
CA LEU A 180 -21.26 6.73 -6.65
C LEU A 180 -21.85 6.88 -5.24
N GLY A 181 -23.19 6.98 -5.12
CA GLY A 181 -23.84 7.05 -3.82
C GLY A 181 -23.61 5.84 -2.91
N GLU A 182 -23.46 4.64 -3.49
CA GLU A 182 -23.11 3.43 -2.73
C GLU A 182 -21.62 3.42 -2.36
N LEU A 183 -20.75 3.91 -3.24
CA LEU A 183 -19.32 4.05 -2.98
C LEU A 183 -19.01 5.05 -1.87
N VAL A 184 -19.74 6.16 -1.80
CA VAL A 184 -19.64 7.13 -0.70
C VAL A 184 -20.08 6.52 0.64
N LYS A 185 -21.16 5.73 0.64
CA LYS A 185 -21.58 5.00 1.85
C LYS A 185 -20.53 3.98 2.30
N LEU A 186 -19.83 3.34 1.35
CA LEU A 186 -18.75 2.41 1.66
C LEU A 186 -17.58 3.11 2.35
N ILE A 187 -17.20 4.31 1.90
CA ILE A 187 -16.19 5.13 2.58
C ILE A 187 -16.66 5.48 3.99
N GLY A 188 -17.89 5.95 4.14
CA GLY A 188 -18.44 6.27 5.46
C GLY A 188 -18.42 5.06 6.42
N LEU A 189 -18.79 3.88 5.92
CA LEU A 189 -18.73 2.64 6.71
C LEU A 189 -17.29 2.27 7.07
N ALA A 190 -16.34 2.44 6.15
CA ALA A 190 -14.92 2.18 6.40
C ALA A 190 -14.37 3.16 7.46
N CYS A 191 -14.70 4.44 7.39
CA CYS A 191 -14.30 5.43 8.41
C CYS A 191 -14.86 5.08 9.79
N ILE A 192 -16.14 4.70 9.87
CA ILE A 192 -16.75 4.25 11.13
C ILE A 192 -16.03 3.00 11.66
N GLY A 193 -15.71 2.04 10.78
CA GLY A 193 -14.96 0.85 11.16
C GLY A 193 -13.56 1.17 11.69
N ILE A 194 -12.84 2.09 11.06
CA ILE A 194 -11.51 2.53 11.52
C ILE A 194 -11.61 3.18 12.90
N VAL A 195 -12.54 4.12 13.09
CA VAL A 195 -12.77 4.76 14.40
C VAL A 195 -13.09 3.72 15.46
N PHE A 196 -13.97 2.76 15.15
CA PHE A 196 -14.34 1.68 16.07
C PHE A 196 -13.14 0.80 16.46
N ILE A 197 -12.28 0.46 15.50
CA ILE A 197 -11.07 -0.33 15.75
C ILE A 197 -10.07 0.46 16.59
N MET A 198 -9.93 1.77 16.33
CA MET A 198 -9.07 2.65 17.13
C MET A 198 -9.56 2.77 18.58
N THR A 199 -10.88 2.92 18.79
CA THR A 199 -11.45 3.01 20.16
C THR A 199 -11.28 1.70 20.94
N LEU A 200 -11.24 0.55 20.27
CA LEU A 200 -11.00 -0.74 20.91
C LEU A 200 -9.51 -1.08 21.09
N ASN A 201 -8.60 -0.19 20.70
CA ASN A 201 -7.15 -0.42 20.72
C ASN A 201 -6.72 -1.74 20.04
N LEU A 202 -7.47 -2.14 19.01
CA LEU A 202 -7.16 -3.35 18.24
C LEU A 202 -6.10 -3.06 17.17
N GLY A 203 -5.09 -3.91 17.12
CA GLY A 203 -4.02 -3.80 16.13
C GLY A 203 -2.95 -2.77 16.51
N ARG A 204 -2.47 -1.98 15.54
CA ARG A 204 -1.39 -0.98 15.71
C ARG A 204 -1.96 0.45 15.84
N SER A 205 -3.00 0.63 16.64
CA SER A 205 -3.65 1.92 16.88
C SER A 205 -2.66 2.98 17.38
N GLU A 206 -1.78 2.64 18.31
CA GLU A 206 -0.73 3.54 18.84
C GLU A 206 0.19 4.10 17.73
N THR A 207 0.55 3.25 16.74
CA THR A 207 1.37 3.71 15.61
C THR A 207 0.58 4.64 14.68
N ALA A 208 -0.73 4.42 14.51
CA ALA A 208 -1.57 5.27 13.70
C ALA A 208 -1.82 6.62 14.39
N GLU A 209 -2.11 6.61 15.70
CA GLU A 209 -2.27 7.82 16.51
C GLU A 209 -0.99 8.65 16.54
N GLY A 210 0.18 8.01 16.71
CA GLY A 210 1.48 8.67 16.65
C GLY A 210 1.73 9.36 15.31
N ARG A 211 1.35 8.74 14.19
CA ARG A 211 1.48 9.36 12.86
C ARG A 211 0.53 10.54 12.66
N VAL A 212 -0.71 10.41 13.09
CA VAL A 212 -1.70 11.50 12.99
C VAL A 212 -1.29 12.66 13.89
N SER A 213 -0.87 12.41 15.12
CA SER A 213 -0.39 13.45 16.03
C SER A 213 0.85 14.15 15.48
N THR A 214 1.83 13.41 14.95
CA THR A 214 3.02 13.99 14.29
C THR A 214 2.60 14.88 13.13
N TRP A 215 1.67 14.42 12.28
CA TRP A 215 1.18 15.20 11.15
C TRP A 215 0.47 16.48 11.58
N ILE A 216 -0.40 16.43 12.60
CA ILE A 216 -1.07 17.60 13.17
C ILE A 216 -0.03 18.55 13.79
N HIS A 217 0.96 18.03 14.50
CA HIS A 217 2.03 18.84 15.10
C HIS A 217 2.89 19.57 14.05
N LEU A 218 3.15 18.97 12.90
CA LEU A 218 3.86 19.62 11.80
C LEU A 218 3.11 20.85 11.26
N TRP A 219 1.77 20.81 11.27
CA TRP A 219 0.93 21.92 10.78
C TRP A 219 0.66 22.99 11.84
N THR A 220 0.63 22.63 13.14
CA THR A 220 0.26 23.54 14.23
C THR A 220 1.46 24.14 14.96
N ARG A 221 2.65 23.58 14.78
CA ARG A 221 3.83 24.02 15.54
C ARG A 221 4.48 25.24 14.88
N SER A 222 4.52 26.35 15.62
CA SER A 222 5.45 27.45 15.42
C SER A 222 6.87 26.89 15.41
N GLN A 223 7.69 27.29 14.44
CA GLN A 223 9.06 26.82 14.24
C GLN A 223 9.92 27.13 15.48
N THR A 224 10.00 26.19 16.38
CA THR A 224 11.00 26.24 17.43
C THR A 224 12.25 25.55 16.86
N GLU A 225 13.34 26.29 16.73
CA GLU A 225 14.63 25.77 16.29
C GLU A 225 15.05 24.61 17.19
N LYS A 226 14.95 23.39 16.66
CA LYS A 226 15.47 22.20 17.32
C LYS A 226 16.84 21.85 16.73
N PRO A 227 17.79 21.39 17.54
CA PRO A 227 19.01 20.80 17.02
C PRO A 227 18.69 19.64 16.05
N ILE A 228 19.49 19.50 14.99
CA ILE A 228 19.29 18.48 13.93
C ILE A 228 19.18 17.06 14.50
N GLU A 229 19.88 16.78 15.59
CA GLU A 229 19.87 15.48 16.27
C GLU A 229 18.49 15.10 16.85
N HIS A 230 17.65 16.08 17.17
CA HIS A 230 16.30 15.88 17.73
C HIS A 230 15.17 15.98 16.69
N LEU A 231 15.51 16.11 15.41
CA LEU A 231 14.54 16.14 14.32
C LEU A 231 14.03 14.72 14.00
N THR A 232 12.73 14.62 13.76
CA THR A 232 12.14 13.40 13.21
C THR A 232 12.54 13.21 11.74
N ASP A 233 12.54 11.98 11.24
CA ASP A 233 12.86 11.70 9.83
C ASP A 233 11.94 12.45 8.85
N THR A 234 10.70 12.74 9.26
CA THR A 234 9.77 13.56 8.47
C THR A 234 10.23 15.03 8.40
N GLU A 235 10.71 15.61 9.51
CA GLU A 235 11.26 16.96 9.53
C GLU A 235 12.56 17.04 8.69
N ARG A 236 13.41 16.01 8.78
CA ARG A 236 14.62 15.89 7.94
C ARG A 236 14.28 15.78 6.45
N SER A 237 13.23 15.04 6.10
CA SER A 237 12.78 14.95 4.70
C SER A 237 12.26 16.29 4.15
N MET A 238 11.61 17.10 4.98
CA MET A 238 11.20 18.46 4.60
C MET A 238 12.39 19.37 4.37
N ILE A 239 13.43 19.27 5.20
CA ILE A 239 14.68 20.01 5.03
C ILE A 239 15.37 19.59 3.73
N ALA A 240 15.44 18.29 3.44
CA ALA A 240 15.99 17.78 2.19
C ALA A 240 15.27 18.35 0.96
N ILE A 241 13.95 18.38 0.97
CA ILE A 241 13.15 18.98 -0.11
C ILE A 241 13.41 20.48 -0.24
N HIS A 242 13.57 21.18 0.88
CA HIS A 242 13.89 22.62 0.88
C HIS A 242 15.28 22.89 0.31
N ASN A 243 16.28 22.15 0.74
CA ASN A 243 17.67 22.28 0.28
C ASN A 243 17.80 22.05 -1.23
N GLY A 244 17.08 21.06 -1.76
CA GLY A 244 17.12 20.73 -3.18
C GLY A 244 16.66 21.86 -4.11
N GLY A 245 15.84 22.78 -3.65
CA GLY A 245 15.39 23.93 -4.43
C GLY A 245 14.92 23.56 -5.83
N ILE A 246 15.23 24.39 -6.83
CA ILE A 246 14.75 24.19 -8.22
C ILE A 246 15.60 23.15 -8.96
N LEU A 247 16.94 23.21 -8.82
CA LEU A 247 17.90 22.44 -9.63
C LEU A 247 18.60 21.31 -8.87
N GLY A 248 18.46 21.25 -7.55
CA GLY A 248 19.16 20.29 -6.69
C GLY A 248 20.58 20.71 -6.33
N GLU A 249 21.12 20.07 -5.29
CA GLU A 249 22.50 20.29 -4.83
C GLU A 249 23.54 19.51 -5.65
N GLY A 250 23.09 18.56 -6.45
CA GLY A 250 23.92 17.68 -7.26
C GLY A 250 23.97 16.24 -6.75
N ALA A 251 24.22 15.32 -7.67
CA ALA A 251 24.28 13.89 -7.37
C ALA A 251 25.39 13.58 -6.34
N GLY A 252 25.00 12.94 -5.24
CA GLY A 252 25.92 12.59 -4.15
C GLY A 252 26.23 13.71 -3.17
N GLN A 253 25.65 14.90 -3.31
CA GLN A 253 25.89 16.06 -2.44
C GLN A 253 24.86 16.24 -1.33
N SER A 254 23.85 15.37 -1.25
CA SER A 254 22.81 15.46 -0.22
C SER A 254 23.39 15.47 1.20
N ALA A 255 23.09 16.53 1.96
CA ALA A 255 23.48 16.66 3.36
C ALA A 255 22.65 15.74 4.25
N MET A 256 21.36 15.59 3.95
CA MET A 256 20.43 14.78 4.77
C MET A 256 20.62 13.27 4.59
N ARG A 257 21.40 12.81 3.60
CA ARG A 257 21.70 11.40 3.37
C ARG A 257 22.25 10.67 4.59
N VAL A 258 23.11 11.32 5.36
CA VAL A 258 23.75 10.73 6.55
C VAL A 258 22.85 10.78 7.76
N GLU A 259 21.98 11.77 7.83
CA GLU A 259 21.11 12.02 8.97
C GLU A 259 19.80 11.17 8.96
N MET A 260 19.34 10.78 7.79
CA MET A 260 18.12 9.94 7.66
C MET A 260 18.40 8.47 8.00
N ILE A 261 17.43 7.79 8.60
CA ILE A 261 17.57 6.37 9.00
C ILE A 261 17.47 5.45 7.77
N HIS A 262 16.53 5.71 6.87
CA HIS A 262 16.29 4.90 5.66
C HIS A 262 16.14 5.77 4.41
N PRO A 263 17.20 6.49 3.97
CA PRO A 263 17.12 7.37 2.81
C PRO A 263 16.87 6.59 1.50
N GLU A 264 17.21 5.29 1.46
CA GLU A 264 17.08 4.43 0.28
C GLU A 264 15.65 3.91 0.06
N SER A 265 14.76 3.99 1.05
CA SER A 265 13.41 3.42 0.98
C SER A 265 12.31 4.45 1.27
N ASP A 266 12.09 4.76 2.54
CA ASP A 266 10.93 5.54 2.97
C ASP A 266 10.98 7.01 2.54
N TYR A 267 12.18 7.56 2.40
CA TYR A 267 12.42 8.96 2.05
C TYR A 267 13.16 9.15 0.71
N ALA A 268 13.16 8.10 -0.13
CA ALA A 268 13.87 8.12 -1.41
C ALA A 268 13.46 9.28 -2.33
N TYR A 269 12.19 9.70 -2.27
CA TYR A 269 11.72 10.84 -3.07
C TYR A 269 12.25 12.18 -2.54
N ALA A 270 12.24 12.39 -1.22
CA ALA A 270 12.80 13.61 -0.61
C ALA A 270 14.30 13.74 -0.91
N PHE A 271 15.02 12.63 -0.79
CA PHE A 271 16.41 12.52 -1.17
C PHE A 271 16.66 12.81 -2.67
N PHE A 272 15.76 12.31 -3.54
CA PHE A 272 15.82 12.59 -4.98
C PHE A 272 15.63 14.09 -5.26
N VAL A 273 14.70 14.75 -4.55
CA VAL A 273 14.48 16.20 -4.67
C VAL A 273 15.72 16.98 -4.23
N GLU A 274 16.37 16.58 -3.13
CA GLU A 274 17.58 17.24 -2.63
C GLU A 274 18.72 17.19 -3.67
N GLU A 275 18.96 16.02 -4.27
CA GLU A 275 20.04 15.86 -5.26
C GLU A 275 19.73 16.47 -6.63
N TYR A 276 18.50 16.33 -7.11
CA TYR A 276 18.14 16.62 -8.52
C TYR A 276 17.17 17.80 -8.68
N GLY A 277 16.66 18.35 -7.59
CA GLY A 277 15.75 19.48 -7.59
C GLY A 277 14.31 19.13 -7.92
N ILE A 278 13.43 20.11 -7.68
CA ILE A 278 11.97 19.94 -7.82
C ILE A 278 11.55 19.73 -9.27
N VAL A 279 12.28 20.29 -10.24
CA VAL A 279 11.95 20.16 -11.67
C VAL A 279 12.05 18.71 -12.13
N LEU A 280 13.17 18.03 -11.83
CA LEU A 280 13.33 16.62 -12.18
C LEU A 280 12.42 15.71 -11.33
N ALA A 281 12.14 16.09 -10.09
CA ALA A 281 11.21 15.37 -9.24
C ALA A 281 9.77 15.42 -9.79
N LEU A 282 9.32 16.57 -10.28
CA LEU A 282 8.03 16.69 -10.96
C LEU A 282 8.01 15.93 -12.30
N ALA A 283 9.08 15.98 -13.08
CA ALA A 283 9.21 15.20 -14.30
C ALA A 283 9.09 13.69 -14.03
N LEU A 284 9.71 13.20 -12.95
CA LEU A 284 9.59 11.82 -12.50
C LEU A 284 8.14 11.47 -12.14
N LEU A 285 7.44 12.33 -11.39
CA LEU A 285 6.03 12.12 -11.08
C LEU A 285 5.15 12.09 -12.33
N MET A 286 5.40 12.98 -13.29
CA MET A 286 4.68 12.99 -14.57
C MET A 286 4.94 11.71 -15.37
N LEU A 287 6.16 11.18 -15.33
CA LEU A 287 6.49 9.89 -15.95
C LEU A 287 5.72 8.73 -15.30
N TYR A 288 5.51 8.74 -13.98
CA TYR A 288 4.69 7.73 -13.30
C TYR A 288 3.19 7.84 -13.62
N LEU A 289 2.71 9.05 -13.95
CA LEU A 289 1.31 9.28 -14.32
C LEU A 289 1.02 8.95 -15.79
N TRP A 290 2.05 8.99 -16.64
CA TRP A 290 1.93 8.66 -18.07
C TRP A 290 1.95 7.16 -18.32
#